data_eec3a5981cffd874c42b3ad14bb9ddff
#
_entry.id   eec3a5981cffd874c42b3ad14bb9ddff
#
_cell.length_a   1.000
_cell.length_b   1.000
_cell.length_c   1.000
_cell.angle_alpha   90.00
_cell.angle_beta   90.00
_cell.angle_gamma   90.00
#
_symmetry.space_group_name_H-M   'P 1'
#
loop_
_entity.id
_entity.type
_entity.pdbx_description
1 polymer ?
#
loop_
_entity_poly.entity_id
_entity_poly.type
_entity_poly.pdbx_seq_one_letter_code
_entity_poly.pdbx_strand_id
1 'polypeptide(L)'
;PLEADAVIVDEVSMVDLLLMQALLGALRPGCRLILVGDADQLPSVGAGNVFSDLIRSKRVETVFLREVFRQAEQSAIIRNAHAVNWGEPPKMDSNQGDYFFLCRRDSQRAVSTVVELCKTRLPDSMGIPADQIQVLTPTRKGGVGTWSLNALLQDALNPATPDKKERQFGEFIFREGDRVMQIRNNYDILWKKTDNSMVGAGIFNGDVGIIQAIDMNLEQVTVLFDDRIADYDFTQLIELEPAYAMTVHKSQGSEYRAVILTAWNGSPY
;
A
#
# COMPACT_ATOMS: atom_id res chain seq x y z
N PRO A 1 -19.71 -13.37 -19.72
CA PRO A 1 -20.33 -13.63 -18.40
C PRO A 1 -19.45 -14.53 -17.56
N LEU A 2 -19.43 -14.29 -16.25
CA LEU A 2 -18.74 -15.16 -15.28
C LEU A 2 -19.51 -16.48 -15.17
N GLU A 3 -18.77 -17.61 -15.20
CA GLU A 3 -19.37 -18.95 -15.07
C GLU A 3 -19.38 -19.37 -13.59
N ALA A 4 -20.22 -18.70 -12.80
CA ALA A 4 -20.33 -18.94 -11.37
C ALA A 4 -21.79 -18.85 -10.89
N ASP A 5 -22.15 -19.66 -9.91
CA ASP A 5 -23.46 -19.60 -9.24
C ASP A 5 -23.47 -18.57 -8.10
N ALA A 6 -22.31 -18.25 -7.56
CA ALA A 6 -22.11 -17.20 -6.58
C ALA A 6 -20.77 -16.49 -6.82
N VAL A 7 -20.77 -15.17 -6.65
CA VAL A 7 -19.58 -14.31 -6.71
C VAL A 7 -19.47 -13.58 -5.40
N ILE A 8 -18.31 -13.69 -4.77
CA ILE A 8 -17.96 -12.95 -3.55
C ILE A 8 -16.93 -11.92 -3.95
N VAL A 9 -17.21 -10.65 -3.68
CA VAL A 9 -16.29 -9.54 -3.91
C VAL A 9 -15.87 -9.00 -2.55
N ASP A 10 -14.58 -9.07 -2.28
CA ASP A 10 -13.98 -8.49 -1.09
C ASP A 10 -13.44 -7.08 -1.38
N GLU A 11 -13.19 -6.29 -0.33
CA GLU A 11 -12.68 -4.90 -0.42
C GLU A 11 -13.57 -4.00 -1.31
N VAL A 12 -14.90 -4.16 -1.23
CA VAL A 12 -15.84 -3.45 -2.12
C VAL A 12 -15.85 -1.94 -1.89
N SER A 13 -15.32 -1.44 -0.77
CA SER A 13 -15.09 0.00 -0.56
C SER A 13 -14.25 0.64 -1.68
N MET A 14 -13.38 -0.15 -2.33
CA MET A 14 -12.51 0.28 -3.45
C MET A 14 -13.18 0.23 -4.82
N VAL A 15 -14.40 -0.30 -4.93
CA VAL A 15 -15.13 -0.49 -6.19
C VAL A 15 -15.89 0.79 -6.55
N ASP A 16 -15.53 1.40 -7.67
CA ASP A 16 -16.23 2.55 -8.23
C ASP A 16 -17.47 2.15 -9.05
N LEU A 17 -18.21 3.15 -9.54
CA LEU A 17 -19.44 2.94 -10.29
C LEU A 17 -19.22 2.18 -11.60
N LEU A 18 -18.12 2.45 -12.33
CA LEU A 18 -17.83 1.80 -13.60
C LEU A 18 -17.45 0.34 -13.41
N LEU A 19 -16.64 0.05 -12.40
CA LEU A 19 -16.25 -1.32 -12.07
C LEU A 19 -17.46 -2.13 -11.59
N MET A 20 -18.33 -1.53 -10.75
CA MET A 20 -19.58 -2.19 -10.34
C MET A 20 -20.49 -2.45 -11.53
N GLN A 21 -20.63 -1.53 -12.46
CA GLN A 21 -21.40 -1.72 -13.69
C GLN A 21 -20.85 -2.90 -14.51
N ALA A 22 -19.52 -2.95 -14.67
CA ALA A 22 -18.87 -4.04 -15.40
C ALA A 22 -19.08 -5.40 -14.72
N LEU A 23 -18.95 -5.43 -13.38
CA LEU A 23 -19.23 -6.63 -12.58
C LEU A 23 -20.67 -7.12 -12.77
N LEU A 24 -21.65 -6.23 -12.60
CA LEU A 24 -23.06 -6.58 -12.74
C LEU A 24 -23.39 -7.06 -14.17
N GLY A 25 -22.78 -6.46 -15.19
CA GLY A 25 -22.92 -6.89 -16.59
C GLY A 25 -22.28 -8.26 -16.88
N ALA A 26 -21.32 -8.68 -16.06
CA ALA A 26 -20.68 -9.98 -16.19
C ALA A 26 -21.40 -11.12 -15.45
N LEU A 27 -22.33 -10.80 -14.54
CA LEU A 27 -23.08 -11.81 -13.79
C LEU A 27 -24.16 -12.46 -14.64
N ARG A 28 -24.36 -13.77 -14.46
CA ARG A 28 -25.49 -14.51 -15.06
C ARG A 28 -26.78 -14.25 -14.26
N PRO A 29 -27.95 -14.31 -14.91
CA PRO A 29 -29.21 -14.31 -14.19
C PRO A 29 -29.27 -15.44 -13.16
N GLY A 30 -29.64 -15.12 -11.91
CA GLY A 30 -29.69 -16.06 -10.82
C GLY A 30 -28.38 -16.26 -10.03
N CYS A 31 -27.27 -15.68 -10.49
CA CYS A 31 -26.02 -15.67 -9.72
C CYS A 31 -26.19 -14.88 -8.41
N ARG A 32 -25.71 -15.42 -7.31
CA ARG A 32 -25.67 -14.72 -6.02
C ARG A 32 -24.46 -13.79 -5.96
N LEU A 33 -24.69 -12.55 -5.59
CA LEU A 33 -23.61 -11.57 -5.38
C LEU A 33 -23.49 -11.28 -3.89
N ILE A 34 -22.32 -11.50 -3.32
CA ILE A 34 -21.97 -11.20 -1.93
C ILE A 34 -20.87 -10.12 -1.96
N LEU A 35 -21.16 -8.98 -1.35
CA LEU A 35 -20.25 -7.85 -1.26
C LEU A 35 -19.71 -7.76 0.17
N VAL A 36 -18.41 -7.82 0.32
CA VAL A 36 -17.70 -7.74 1.60
C VAL A 36 -16.83 -6.49 1.59
N GLY A 37 -16.82 -5.72 2.67
CA GLY A 37 -16.01 -4.51 2.74
C GLY A 37 -16.28 -3.70 4.00
N ASP A 38 -15.55 -2.63 4.14
CA ASP A 38 -15.67 -1.68 5.25
C ASP A 38 -16.11 -0.32 4.71
N ALA A 39 -17.32 0.11 5.07
CA ALA A 39 -17.90 1.38 4.62
C ALA A 39 -17.22 2.61 5.27
N ASP A 40 -16.43 2.41 6.32
CA ASP A 40 -15.71 3.45 7.05
C ASP A 40 -14.29 3.64 6.51
N GLN A 41 -13.81 2.73 5.65
CA GLN A 41 -12.55 2.90 4.91
C GLN A 41 -12.66 3.97 3.83
N LEU A 42 -11.51 4.36 3.27
CA LEU A 42 -11.47 5.30 2.15
C LEU A 42 -12.32 4.79 0.98
N PRO A 43 -13.14 5.66 0.37
CA PRO A 43 -13.91 5.29 -0.81
C PRO A 43 -12.99 5.07 -2.02
N SER A 44 -13.57 4.52 -3.10
CA SER A 44 -12.88 4.37 -4.37
C SER A 44 -12.34 5.71 -4.89
N VAL A 45 -11.20 5.69 -5.57
CA VAL A 45 -10.63 6.87 -6.24
C VAL A 45 -11.49 7.27 -7.46
N GLY A 46 -12.14 6.30 -8.10
CA GLY A 46 -13.09 6.52 -9.19
C GLY A 46 -14.42 7.09 -8.69
N ALA A 47 -15.27 7.50 -9.62
CA ALA A 47 -16.54 8.13 -9.31
C ALA A 47 -17.54 7.18 -8.61
N GLY A 48 -18.17 7.67 -7.55
CA GLY A 48 -19.23 6.99 -6.81
C GLY A 48 -18.75 6.30 -5.53
N ASN A 49 -19.61 6.29 -4.50
CA ASN A 49 -19.39 5.54 -3.26
C ASN A 49 -20.40 4.38 -3.19
N VAL A 50 -20.22 3.44 -4.13
CA VAL A 50 -21.21 2.40 -4.42
C VAL A 50 -21.55 1.57 -3.18
N PHE A 51 -20.56 1.15 -2.40
CA PHE A 51 -20.75 0.30 -1.24
C PHE A 51 -21.60 1.00 -0.15
N SER A 52 -21.20 2.22 0.24
CA SER A 52 -21.95 3.02 1.21
C SER A 52 -23.35 3.36 0.71
N ASP A 53 -23.51 3.65 -0.58
CA ASP A 53 -24.82 3.98 -1.16
C ASP A 53 -25.74 2.76 -1.19
N LEU A 54 -25.24 1.58 -1.48
CA LEU A 54 -26.03 0.34 -1.38
C LEU A 54 -26.50 0.09 0.06
N ILE A 55 -25.63 0.23 1.05
CA ILE A 55 -25.99 0.10 2.48
C ILE A 55 -27.06 1.14 2.88
N ARG A 56 -26.86 2.42 2.54
CA ARG A 56 -27.80 3.50 2.85
C ARG A 56 -29.15 3.34 2.15
N SER A 57 -29.17 2.73 0.98
CA SER A 57 -30.42 2.51 0.22
C SER A 57 -31.39 1.59 0.95
N LYS A 58 -30.90 0.72 1.85
CA LYS A 58 -31.66 -0.33 2.54
C LYS A 58 -32.41 -1.26 1.59
N ARG A 59 -31.98 -1.35 0.32
CA ARG A 59 -32.58 -2.21 -0.71
C ARG A 59 -31.89 -3.57 -0.80
N VAL A 60 -30.70 -3.69 -0.22
CA VAL A 60 -29.91 -4.90 -0.17
C VAL A 60 -29.82 -5.36 1.29
N GLU A 61 -30.01 -6.66 1.52
CA GLU A 61 -29.82 -7.24 2.85
C GLU A 61 -28.38 -7.01 3.29
N THR A 62 -28.21 -6.48 4.50
CA THR A 62 -26.90 -6.07 5.02
C THR A 62 -26.68 -6.63 6.41
N VAL A 63 -25.55 -7.29 6.59
CA VAL A 63 -25.09 -7.80 7.88
C VAL A 63 -23.88 -6.99 8.33
N PHE A 64 -23.93 -6.45 9.55
CA PHE A 64 -22.83 -5.71 10.16
C PHE A 64 -22.10 -6.59 11.18
N LEU A 65 -20.81 -6.77 10.99
CA LEU A 65 -19.93 -7.40 11.98
C LEU A 65 -19.52 -6.31 12.99
N ARG A 66 -20.06 -6.37 14.20
CA ARG A 66 -19.86 -5.33 15.23
C ARG A 66 -19.01 -5.77 16.40
N GLU A 67 -18.83 -7.08 16.56
CA GLU A 67 -18.06 -7.60 17.67
C GLU A 67 -16.57 -7.58 17.34
N VAL A 68 -15.82 -6.86 18.16
CA VAL A 68 -14.35 -6.83 18.12
C VAL A 68 -13.84 -7.92 19.08
N PHE A 69 -12.92 -8.76 18.63
CA PHE A 69 -12.31 -9.74 19.51
C PHE A 69 -11.61 -9.05 20.69
N ARG A 70 -11.72 -9.62 21.91
CA ARG A 70 -11.17 -9.07 23.16
C ARG A 70 -9.71 -8.62 23.05
N GLN A 71 -8.88 -9.31 22.28
CA GLN A 71 -7.48 -8.92 22.05
C GLN A 71 -7.37 -7.61 21.28
N ALA A 72 -8.25 -7.37 20.31
CA ALA A 72 -8.29 -6.15 19.52
C ALA A 72 -8.84 -4.96 20.31
N GLU A 73 -9.72 -5.16 21.31
CA GLU A 73 -10.19 -4.08 22.20
C GLU A 73 -9.06 -3.46 23.04
N GLN A 74 -7.97 -4.19 23.29
CA GLN A 74 -6.80 -3.66 24.03
C GLN A 74 -5.87 -2.85 23.13
N SER A 75 -5.97 -2.99 21.80
CA SER A 75 -5.16 -2.24 20.84
C SER A 75 -5.51 -0.74 20.88
N ALA A 76 -4.50 0.10 21.08
CA ALA A 76 -4.66 1.54 20.98
C ALA A 76 -4.88 2.00 19.53
N ILE A 77 -4.33 1.27 18.54
CA ILE A 77 -4.57 1.51 17.11
C ILE A 77 -6.06 1.39 16.82
N ILE A 78 -6.71 0.29 17.23
CA ILE A 78 -8.12 0.03 16.94
C ILE A 78 -9.02 1.04 17.65
N ARG A 79 -8.75 1.34 18.93
CA ARG A 79 -9.52 2.36 19.67
C ARG A 79 -9.43 3.73 19.04
N ASN A 80 -8.23 4.13 18.59
CA ASN A 80 -8.03 5.41 17.92
C ASN A 80 -8.66 5.44 16.53
N ALA A 81 -8.65 4.33 15.78
CA ALA A 81 -9.34 4.23 14.50
C ALA A 81 -10.86 4.46 14.67
N HIS A 82 -11.48 3.80 15.65
CA HIS A 82 -12.90 4.03 15.96
C HIS A 82 -13.19 5.46 16.40
N ALA A 83 -12.34 6.05 17.27
CA ALA A 83 -12.50 7.44 17.70
C ALA A 83 -12.49 8.40 16.50
N VAL A 84 -11.50 8.25 15.60
CA VAL A 84 -11.39 9.07 14.38
C VAL A 84 -12.63 8.89 13.49
N ASN A 85 -13.13 7.68 13.34
CA ASN A 85 -14.33 7.41 12.55
C ASN A 85 -15.57 8.09 13.12
N TRP A 86 -15.66 8.24 14.44
CA TRP A 86 -16.74 8.97 15.13
C TRP A 86 -16.52 10.49 15.17
N GLY A 87 -15.43 10.98 14.55
CA GLY A 87 -15.07 12.40 14.54
C GLY A 87 -14.36 12.87 15.81
N GLU A 88 -13.92 11.96 16.65
CA GLU A 88 -13.16 12.26 17.86
C GLU A 88 -11.65 12.25 17.56
N PRO A 89 -10.84 13.11 18.23
CA PRO A 89 -9.40 13.07 18.05
C PRO A 89 -8.82 11.79 18.64
N PRO A 90 -7.78 11.21 18.01
CA PRO A 90 -7.09 10.06 18.56
C PRO A 90 -6.39 10.44 19.89
N LYS A 91 -6.31 9.49 20.81
CA LYS A 91 -5.53 9.69 22.06
C LYS A 91 -4.06 9.69 21.74
N MET A 92 -3.40 10.84 21.98
CA MET A 92 -1.99 11.08 21.60
C MET A 92 -1.03 10.95 22.77
N ASP A 93 -1.50 10.64 23.96
CA ASP A 93 -0.77 10.63 25.23
C ASP A 93 -0.24 9.24 25.63
N SER A 94 -0.51 8.21 24.83
CA SER A 94 -0.06 6.86 25.16
C SER A 94 1.34 6.59 24.57
N ASN A 95 2.33 6.50 25.44
CA ASN A 95 3.66 5.98 25.11
C ASN A 95 3.77 4.47 25.42
N GLN A 96 2.66 3.77 25.55
CA GLN A 96 2.60 2.35 25.88
C GLN A 96 1.62 1.65 24.94
N GLY A 97 1.97 0.44 24.54
CA GLY A 97 1.15 -0.37 23.65
C GLY A 97 1.65 -0.32 22.20
N ASP A 98 0.69 -0.32 21.27
CA ASP A 98 0.90 -0.45 19.83
C ASP A 98 0.75 0.88 19.06
N TYR A 99 0.39 1.99 19.72
CA TYR A 99 0.19 3.31 19.11
C TYR A 99 1.06 4.37 19.78
N PHE A 100 1.85 5.11 18.99
CA PHE A 100 2.75 6.16 19.43
C PHE A 100 2.53 7.44 18.64
N PHE A 101 2.51 8.57 19.31
CA PHE A 101 2.40 9.88 18.67
C PHE A 101 3.67 10.71 18.89
N LEU A 102 4.29 11.18 17.80
CA LEU A 102 5.49 12.00 17.82
C LEU A 102 5.21 13.35 17.16
N CYS A 103 5.05 14.42 17.97
CA CYS A 103 4.86 15.76 17.45
C CYS A 103 6.17 16.32 16.87
N ARG A 104 6.14 16.76 15.62
CA ARG A 104 7.20 17.49 14.92
C ARG A 104 6.60 18.69 14.23
N ARG A 105 7.11 19.90 14.55
CA ARG A 105 6.59 21.16 13.99
C ARG A 105 7.30 21.61 12.71
N ASP A 106 8.39 20.97 12.39
CA ASP A 106 9.26 21.25 11.25
C ASP A 106 9.32 20.03 10.33
N SER A 107 9.19 20.24 9.01
CA SER A 107 9.20 19.17 8.02
C SER A 107 10.53 18.43 7.96
N GLN A 108 11.65 19.10 8.11
CA GLN A 108 12.98 18.47 8.11
C GLN A 108 13.14 17.55 9.32
N ARG A 109 12.69 18.01 10.50
CA ARG A 109 12.69 17.17 11.71
C ARG A 109 11.70 16.01 11.62
N ALA A 110 10.56 16.20 10.95
CA ALA A 110 9.62 15.11 10.72
C ALA A 110 10.28 14.03 9.86
N VAL A 111 10.88 14.41 8.73
CA VAL A 111 11.57 13.49 7.82
C VAL A 111 12.75 12.80 8.51
N SER A 112 13.63 13.54 9.21
CA SER A 112 14.75 12.92 9.93
C SER A 112 14.28 11.92 10.99
N THR A 113 13.16 12.22 11.68
CA THR A 113 12.54 11.27 12.61
C THR A 113 12.05 10.01 11.91
N VAL A 114 11.40 10.13 10.73
CA VAL A 114 10.95 8.97 9.93
C VAL A 114 12.14 8.09 9.54
N VAL A 115 13.21 8.70 9.01
CA VAL A 115 14.44 7.98 8.64
C VAL A 115 15.06 7.28 9.85
N GLU A 116 15.18 7.96 10.99
CA GLU A 116 15.70 7.38 12.22
C GLU A 116 14.85 6.22 12.73
N LEU A 117 13.52 6.35 12.67
CA LEU A 117 12.60 5.27 13.05
C LEU A 117 12.81 4.04 12.20
N CYS A 118 12.92 4.19 10.87
CA CYS A 118 13.09 3.08 9.95
C CYS A 118 14.48 2.43 10.05
N LYS A 119 15.54 3.26 10.21
CA LYS A 119 16.93 2.79 10.13
C LYS A 119 17.43 2.17 11.44
N THR A 120 17.05 2.76 12.58
CA THR A 120 17.66 2.41 13.87
C THR A 120 16.63 2.16 14.96
N ARG A 121 15.72 3.09 15.24
CA ARG A 121 14.90 3.02 16.45
C ARG A 121 13.97 1.82 16.51
N LEU A 122 13.19 1.54 15.46
CA LEU A 122 12.29 0.38 15.45
C LEU A 122 13.06 -0.94 15.35
N PRO A 123 14.10 -1.06 14.49
CA PRO A 123 14.96 -2.24 14.49
C PRO A 123 15.60 -2.52 15.85
N ASP A 124 16.24 -1.53 16.47
CA ASP A 124 17.02 -1.71 17.69
C ASP A 124 16.14 -1.89 18.93
N SER A 125 15.03 -1.12 19.04
CA SER A 125 14.21 -1.10 20.25
C SER A 125 13.04 -2.09 20.25
N MET A 126 12.53 -2.44 19.07
CA MET A 126 11.35 -3.30 18.93
C MET A 126 11.61 -4.58 18.11
N GLY A 127 12.81 -4.74 17.57
CA GLY A 127 13.15 -5.88 16.72
C GLY A 127 12.33 -5.95 15.43
N ILE A 128 11.92 -4.80 14.89
CA ILE A 128 11.16 -4.70 13.66
C ILE A 128 12.12 -4.27 12.54
N PRO A 129 12.54 -5.16 11.65
CA PRO A 129 13.47 -4.83 10.60
C PRO A 129 12.86 -3.84 9.59
N ALA A 130 13.72 -3.07 8.91
CA ALA A 130 13.30 -1.95 8.06
C ALA A 130 12.38 -2.38 6.90
N ASP A 131 12.52 -3.59 6.39
CA ASP A 131 11.67 -4.17 5.33
C ASP A 131 10.24 -4.49 5.79
N GLN A 132 10.00 -4.58 7.10
CA GLN A 132 8.69 -4.78 7.70
C GLN A 132 8.04 -3.47 8.21
N ILE A 133 8.67 -2.34 7.94
CA ILE A 133 8.17 -1.00 8.28
C ILE A 133 7.65 -0.34 7.01
N GLN A 134 6.42 0.16 7.05
CA GLN A 134 5.85 0.94 5.96
C GLN A 134 5.64 2.40 6.38
N VAL A 135 6.19 3.32 5.58
CA VAL A 135 5.91 4.74 5.74
C VAL A 135 4.73 5.14 4.88
N LEU A 136 3.73 5.76 5.51
CA LEU A 136 2.53 6.27 4.85
C LEU A 136 2.46 7.78 4.95
N THR A 137 2.04 8.43 3.87
CA THR A 137 1.82 9.88 3.82
C THR A 137 0.57 10.19 3.00
N PRO A 138 -0.19 11.27 3.33
CA PRO A 138 -1.36 11.64 2.54
C PRO A 138 -1.00 12.24 1.17
N THR A 139 0.25 12.72 0.96
CA THR A 139 0.64 13.48 -0.22
C THR A 139 1.79 12.86 -0.99
N ARG A 140 1.86 13.14 -2.30
CA ARG A 140 2.99 12.73 -3.16
C ARG A 140 4.11 13.77 -3.17
N LYS A 141 3.76 15.06 -3.17
CA LYS A 141 4.68 16.20 -3.26
C LYS A 141 4.88 16.86 -1.89
N GLY A 142 5.93 17.69 -1.81
CA GLY A 142 6.29 18.39 -0.58
C GLY A 142 7.36 17.67 0.24
N GLY A 143 7.85 18.33 1.27
CA GLY A 143 8.98 17.82 2.07
C GLY A 143 8.71 16.50 2.80
N VAL A 144 7.45 16.21 3.09
CA VAL A 144 6.98 14.97 3.76
C VAL A 144 6.15 14.10 2.80
N GLY A 145 6.16 14.41 1.50
CA GLY A 145 5.48 13.61 0.47
C GLY A 145 6.28 12.37 0.07
N THR A 146 5.63 11.43 -0.63
CA THR A 146 6.27 10.15 -1.00
C THR A 146 7.55 10.34 -1.80
N TRP A 147 7.64 11.35 -2.68
CA TRP A 147 8.83 11.56 -3.50
C TRP A 147 10.07 11.88 -2.65
N SER A 148 9.95 12.87 -1.75
CA SER A 148 11.05 13.23 -0.85
C SER A 148 11.40 12.12 0.13
N LEU A 149 10.38 11.47 0.70
CA LEU A 149 10.58 10.38 1.65
C LEU A 149 11.25 9.17 0.99
N ASN A 150 10.85 8.80 -0.23
CA ASN A 150 11.45 7.66 -0.94
C ASN A 150 12.94 7.90 -1.23
N ALA A 151 13.32 9.10 -1.71
CA ALA A 151 14.72 9.42 -1.97
C ALA A 151 15.56 9.33 -0.70
N LEU A 152 15.10 9.92 0.41
CA LEU A 152 15.83 9.94 1.68
C LEU A 152 15.87 8.57 2.37
N LEU A 153 14.80 7.78 2.27
CA LEU A 153 14.77 6.43 2.77
C LEU A 153 15.64 5.48 1.94
N GLN A 154 15.66 5.63 0.61
CA GLN A 154 16.58 4.90 -0.26
C GLN A 154 18.02 5.13 0.16
N ASP A 155 18.45 6.39 0.30
CA ASP A 155 19.82 6.70 0.70
C ASP A 155 20.16 6.19 2.12
N ALA A 156 19.18 6.17 3.01
CA ALA A 156 19.38 5.72 4.38
C ALA A 156 19.39 4.19 4.55
N LEU A 157 18.54 3.48 3.81
CA LEU A 157 18.30 2.04 3.96
C LEU A 157 18.99 1.20 2.89
N ASN A 158 19.17 1.75 1.70
CA ASN A 158 19.84 1.13 0.57
C ASN A 158 20.82 2.12 -0.09
N PRO A 159 21.90 2.53 0.60
CA PRO A 159 22.86 3.51 0.08
C PRO A 159 23.54 3.01 -1.21
N ALA A 160 23.93 3.96 -2.07
CA ALA A 160 24.72 3.67 -3.25
C ALA A 160 26.09 3.12 -2.86
N THR A 161 26.48 2.04 -3.52
CA THR A 161 27.82 1.42 -3.38
C THR A 161 28.35 1.05 -4.76
N PRO A 162 29.68 0.94 -4.95
CA PRO A 162 30.26 0.67 -6.27
C PRO A 162 29.83 -0.67 -6.91
N ASP A 163 29.36 -1.61 -6.12
CA ASP A 163 28.89 -2.93 -6.53
C ASP A 163 27.42 -2.96 -6.93
N LYS A 164 26.62 -1.92 -6.56
CA LYS A 164 25.23 -1.82 -6.94
C LYS A 164 25.04 -1.05 -8.22
N LYS A 165 24.28 -1.61 -9.12
CA LYS A 165 23.88 -0.90 -10.33
C LYS A 165 22.68 -0.01 -10.09
N GLU A 166 22.63 1.09 -10.83
CA GLU A 166 21.57 2.07 -10.78
C GLU A 166 21.04 2.38 -12.18
N ARG A 167 19.75 2.68 -12.26
CA ARG A 167 19.11 3.19 -13.47
C ARG A 167 18.23 4.38 -13.14
N GLN A 168 18.54 5.55 -13.70
CA GLN A 168 17.63 6.68 -13.64
C GLN A 168 16.50 6.49 -14.63
N PHE A 169 15.27 6.72 -14.17
CA PHE A 169 14.07 6.76 -14.99
C PHE A 169 13.12 7.86 -14.46
N GLY A 170 12.90 8.90 -15.27
CA GLY A 170 12.14 10.07 -14.85
C GLY A 170 12.75 10.74 -13.61
N GLU A 171 11.96 10.95 -12.60
CA GLU A 171 12.35 11.57 -11.33
C GLU A 171 13.01 10.57 -10.35
N PHE A 172 13.02 9.27 -10.66
CA PHE A 172 13.50 8.24 -9.76
C PHE A 172 14.83 7.66 -10.21
N ILE A 173 15.66 7.28 -9.23
CA ILE A 173 16.82 6.43 -9.41
C ILE A 173 16.46 5.07 -8.83
N PHE A 174 16.40 4.06 -9.68
CA PHE A 174 16.24 2.67 -9.26
C PHE A 174 17.60 2.05 -9.01
N ARG A 175 17.76 1.37 -7.90
CA ARG A 175 19.01 0.76 -7.44
C ARG A 175 18.78 -0.70 -7.07
N GLU A 176 19.75 -1.56 -7.32
CA GLU A 176 19.69 -2.94 -6.82
C GLU A 176 19.49 -2.97 -5.30
N GLY A 177 18.53 -3.75 -4.83
CA GLY A 177 18.07 -3.79 -3.44
C GLY A 177 16.93 -2.82 -3.11
N ASP A 178 16.49 -2.00 -4.05
CA ASP A 178 15.37 -1.08 -3.80
C ASP A 178 14.04 -1.82 -3.66
N ARG A 179 13.23 -1.30 -2.75
CA ARG A 179 11.83 -1.67 -2.63
C ARG A 179 11.01 -0.85 -3.62
N VAL A 180 10.28 -1.54 -4.49
CA VAL A 180 9.45 -0.95 -5.54
C VAL A 180 8.03 -1.49 -5.51
N MET A 181 7.10 -0.75 -6.11
CA MET A 181 5.70 -1.16 -6.24
C MET A 181 5.25 -1.01 -7.68
N GLN A 182 4.54 -2.01 -8.18
CA GLN A 182 3.80 -1.95 -9.43
C GLN A 182 2.64 -0.96 -9.28
N ILE A 183 2.50 -0.01 -10.21
CA ILE A 183 1.49 1.06 -10.13
C ILE A 183 0.38 0.94 -11.16
N ARG A 184 0.39 -0.13 -11.96
CA ARG A 184 -0.61 -0.47 -12.97
C ARG A 184 -0.79 -1.98 -13.04
N ASN A 185 -1.97 -2.43 -13.44
CA ASN A 185 -2.15 -3.83 -13.78
C ASN A 185 -1.47 -4.10 -15.13
N ASN A 186 -0.54 -5.04 -15.17
CA ASN A 186 0.07 -5.52 -16.40
C ASN A 186 -0.07 -7.04 -16.48
N TYR A 187 -0.97 -7.50 -17.33
CA TYR A 187 -1.31 -8.92 -17.49
C TYR A 187 -0.30 -9.68 -18.35
N ASP A 188 0.59 -8.97 -19.05
CA ASP A 188 1.51 -9.54 -20.04
C ASP A 188 2.91 -9.78 -19.46
N ILE A 189 3.27 -9.18 -18.32
CA ILE A 189 4.55 -9.42 -17.67
C ILE A 189 4.62 -10.88 -17.22
N LEU A 190 5.57 -11.61 -17.79
CA LEU A 190 5.83 -12.99 -17.41
C LEU A 190 6.63 -13.03 -16.10
N TRP A 191 6.28 -13.96 -15.24
CA TRP A 191 7.01 -14.23 -14.03
C TRP A 191 7.25 -15.73 -13.85
N LYS A 192 8.29 -16.06 -13.12
CA LYS A 192 8.62 -17.43 -12.68
C LYS A 192 8.77 -17.44 -11.16
N LYS A 193 8.39 -18.54 -10.52
CA LYS A 193 8.67 -18.74 -9.11
C LYS A 193 10.16 -18.90 -8.86
N THR A 194 10.62 -18.50 -7.68
CA THR A 194 12.03 -18.61 -7.26
C THR A 194 12.55 -20.03 -7.28
N ASP A 195 11.68 -21.02 -7.06
CA ASP A 195 11.99 -22.46 -7.12
C ASP A 195 11.80 -23.05 -8.53
N ASN A 196 11.46 -22.24 -9.54
CA ASN A 196 11.12 -22.62 -10.90
C ASN A 196 9.94 -23.61 -11.04
N SER A 197 9.13 -23.79 -10.01
CA SER A 197 7.98 -24.73 -10.01
C SER A 197 6.82 -24.27 -10.90
N MET A 198 6.71 -22.98 -11.15
CA MET A 198 5.62 -22.39 -11.91
C MET A 198 6.08 -21.16 -12.69
N VAL A 199 5.48 -20.99 -13.87
CA VAL A 199 5.56 -19.79 -14.69
C VAL A 199 4.14 -19.26 -14.88
N GLY A 200 3.97 -17.96 -14.84
CA GLY A 200 2.69 -17.31 -15.06
C GLY A 200 2.85 -15.92 -15.68
N ALA A 201 1.77 -15.20 -15.77
CA ALA A 201 1.73 -13.84 -16.27
C ALA A 201 0.86 -12.96 -15.35
N GLY A 202 1.19 -11.68 -15.33
CA GLY A 202 0.47 -10.66 -14.57
C GLY A 202 1.18 -10.24 -13.29
N ILE A 203 1.52 -8.95 -13.22
CA ILE A 203 1.91 -8.22 -12.02
C ILE A 203 0.92 -7.07 -11.86
N PHE A 204 0.40 -6.88 -10.66
CA PHE A 204 -0.77 -6.03 -10.46
C PHE A 204 -0.45 -4.78 -9.66
N ASN A 205 -1.29 -3.77 -9.84
CA ASN A 205 -1.21 -2.53 -9.07
C ASN A 205 -1.27 -2.81 -7.56
N GLY A 206 -0.23 -2.36 -6.84
CA GLY A 206 -0.07 -2.60 -5.41
C GLY A 206 0.91 -3.74 -5.08
N ASP A 207 1.27 -4.61 -6.04
CA ASP A 207 2.31 -5.61 -5.82
C ASP A 207 3.63 -4.92 -5.46
N VAL A 208 4.22 -5.27 -4.31
CA VAL A 208 5.50 -4.73 -3.82
C VAL A 208 6.60 -5.77 -4.00
N GLY A 209 7.74 -5.33 -4.51
CA GLY A 209 8.88 -6.21 -4.75
C GLY A 209 10.22 -5.54 -4.44
N ILE A 210 11.29 -6.32 -4.60
CA ILE A 210 12.67 -5.86 -4.42
C ILE A 210 13.42 -6.02 -5.74
N ILE A 211 14.13 -4.98 -6.18
CA ILE A 211 15.01 -5.05 -7.35
C ILE A 211 16.18 -5.98 -7.02
N GLN A 212 16.25 -7.10 -7.69
CA GLN A 212 17.34 -8.07 -7.52
C GLN A 212 18.55 -7.75 -8.39
N ALA A 213 18.31 -7.30 -9.62
CA ALA A 213 19.39 -7.02 -10.57
C ALA A 213 18.97 -5.97 -11.58
N ILE A 214 19.97 -5.21 -12.08
CA ILE A 214 19.83 -4.27 -13.18
C ILE A 214 20.87 -4.67 -14.25
N ASP A 215 20.41 -5.12 -15.41
CA ASP A 215 21.28 -5.45 -16.53
C ASP A 215 21.27 -4.32 -17.56
N MET A 216 22.39 -3.59 -17.63
CA MET A 216 22.56 -2.46 -18.55
C MET A 216 22.73 -2.89 -20.01
N ASN A 217 23.15 -4.13 -20.27
CA ASN A 217 23.35 -4.64 -21.62
C ASN A 217 22.04 -5.17 -22.22
N LEU A 218 21.22 -5.83 -21.40
CA LEU A 218 19.90 -6.31 -21.78
C LEU A 218 18.82 -5.25 -21.61
N GLU A 219 19.17 -4.09 -21.05
CA GLU A 219 18.22 -3.01 -20.69
C GLU A 219 17.04 -3.52 -19.84
N GLN A 220 17.34 -4.35 -18.83
CA GLN A 220 16.35 -5.00 -18.01
C GLN A 220 16.56 -4.78 -16.51
N VAL A 221 15.45 -4.79 -15.76
CA VAL A 221 15.41 -4.80 -14.29
C VAL A 221 14.67 -6.04 -13.84
N THR A 222 15.31 -6.85 -13.03
CA THR A 222 14.72 -8.04 -12.41
C THR A 222 14.17 -7.69 -11.04
N VAL A 223 12.88 -7.93 -10.82
CA VAL A 223 12.18 -7.66 -9.56
C VAL A 223 11.63 -8.94 -8.96
N LEU A 224 11.85 -9.13 -7.67
CA LEU A 224 11.26 -10.21 -6.87
C LEU A 224 10.03 -9.70 -6.15
N PHE A 225 8.86 -10.21 -6.48
CA PHE A 225 7.57 -10.00 -5.81
C PHE A 225 7.20 -11.26 -5.03
N ASP A 226 7.32 -11.25 -3.71
CA ASP A 226 7.18 -12.42 -2.85
C ASP A 226 8.05 -13.61 -3.33
N ASP A 227 7.45 -14.61 -3.98
CA ASP A 227 8.14 -15.76 -4.55
C ASP A 227 8.20 -15.74 -6.09
N ARG A 228 7.79 -14.63 -6.74
CA ARG A 228 7.70 -14.45 -8.20
C ARG A 228 8.80 -13.50 -8.68
N ILE A 229 9.60 -13.95 -9.63
CA ILE A 229 10.62 -13.14 -10.30
C ILE A 229 10.06 -12.69 -11.64
N ALA A 230 10.08 -11.39 -11.90
CA ALA A 230 9.66 -10.77 -13.15
C ALA A 230 10.76 -9.85 -13.70
N ASP A 231 10.94 -9.87 -15.01
CA ASP A 231 11.86 -8.99 -15.71
C ASP A 231 11.09 -7.86 -16.41
N TYR A 232 11.58 -6.64 -16.23
CA TYR A 232 11.06 -5.41 -16.81
C TYR A 232 12.05 -4.84 -17.79
N ASP A 233 11.64 -4.55 -19.00
CA ASP A 233 12.42 -3.71 -19.89
C ASP A 233 12.49 -2.27 -19.33
N PHE A 234 13.54 -1.53 -19.64
CA PHE A 234 13.69 -0.15 -19.14
C PHE A 234 12.51 0.76 -19.48
N THR A 235 11.81 0.50 -20.59
CA THR A 235 10.59 1.24 -20.96
C THR A 235 9.41 0.97 -20.03
N GLN A 236 9.39 -0.21 -19.41
CA GLN A 236 8.33 -0.62 -18.47
C GLN A 236 8.55 -0.09 -17.05
N LEU A 237 9.71 0.54 -16.77
CA LEU A 237 9.96 1.19 -15.47
C LEU A 237 8.97 2.31 -15.16
N ILE A 238 8.22 2.79 -16.15
CA ILE A 238 7.09 3.71 -15.95
C ILE A 238 5.96 3.09 -15.11
N GLU A 239 5.95 1.78 -14.96
CA GLU A 239 4.99 1.03 -14.17
C GLU A 239 5.43 0.77 -12.74
N LEU A 240 6.67 1.17 -12.39
CA LEU A 240 7.24 1.01 -11.06
C LEU A 240 7.42 2.37 -10.37
N GLU A 241 7.19 2.39 -9.06
CA GLU A 241 7.57 3.50 -8.18
C GLU A 241 8.36 2.98 -6.97
N PRO A 242 9.32 3.74 -6.40
CA PRO A 242 9.91 3.41 -5.12
C PRO A 242 8.85 3.27 -4.03
N ALA A 243 8.98 2.28 -3.16
CA ALA A 243 7.94 1.89 -2.21
C ALA A 243 8.40 1.88 -0.73
N TYR A 244 9.46 2.59 -0.37
CA TYR A 244 9.81 2.84 1.03
C TYR A 244 8.74 3.67 1.73
N ALA A 245 8.19 4.66 1.02
CA ALA A 245 7.02 5.43 1.43
C ALA A 245 5.94 5.39 0.33
N MET A 246 4.68 5.25 0.71
CA MET A 246 3.54 5.26 -0.21
C MET A 246 2.39 6.12 0.33
N THR A 247 1.43 6.43 -0.53
CA THR A 247 0.23 7.14 -0.07
C THR A 247 -0.70 6.20 0.68
N VAL A 248 -1.50 6.75 1.59
CA VAL A 248 -2.49 5.98 2.36
C VAL A 248 -3.43 5.20 1.44
N HIS A 249 -3.86 5.77 0.31
CA HIS A 249 -4.70 5.08 -0.68
C HIS A 249 -4.03 3.82 -1.26
N LYS A 250 -2.72 3.88 -1.51
CA LYS A 250 -1.99 2.74 -2.09
C LYS A 250 -1.72 1.62 -1.09
N SER A 251 -1.91 1.87 0.20
CA SER A 251 -1.75 0.87 1.25
C SER A 251 -3.05 0.16 1.63
N GLN A 252 -4.19 0.53 1.03
CA GLN A 252 -5.46 -0.17 1.27
C GLN A 252 -5.33 -1.66 0.94
N GLY A 253 -5.94 -2.51 1.75
CA GLY A 253 -5.86 -3.97 1.62
C GLY A 253 -4.52 -4.59 2.02
N SER A 254 -3.55 -3.78 2.52
CA SER A 254 -2.24 -4.27 2.94
C SER A 254 -2.09 -4.24 4.46
N GLU A 255 -1.30 -5.19 4.99
CA GLU A 255 -0.95 -5.28 6.41
C GLU A 255 0.57 -5.15 6.59
N TYR A 256 0.99 -4.44 7.63
CA TYR A 256 2.39 -4.21 7.96
C TYR A 256 2.63 -4.40 9.45
N ARG A 257 3.81 -4.92 9.80
CA ARG A 257 4.20 -5.10 11.20
C ARG A 257 4.35 -3.78 11.94
N ALA A 258 4.84 -2.75 11.26
CA ALA A 258 4.85 -1.38 11.77
C ALA A 258 4.50 -0.39 10.66
N VAL A 259 3.72 0.63 11.03
CA VAL A 259 3.36 1.74 10.15
C VAL A 259 3.81 3.06 10.76
N ILE A 260 4.45 3.89 9.96
CA ILE A 260 4.77 5.27 10.30
C ILE A 260 3.89 6.17 9.44
N LEU A 261 2.84 6.74 10.04
CA LEU A 261 1.94 7.67 9.35
C LEU A 261 2.41 9.11 9.56
N THR A 262 2.78 9.79 8.49
CA THR A 262 3.14 11.20 8.52
C THR A 262 1.90 12.07 8.30
N ALA A 263 1.18 12.40 9.39
CA ALA A 263 0.06 13.32 9.37
C ALA A 263 0.58 14.77 9.32
N TRP A 264 0.96 15.23 8.14
CA TRP A 264 1.48 16.58 7.93
C TRP A 264 0.40 17.48 7.32
N ASN A 265 0.22 18.71 7.86
CA ASN A 265 -0.64 19.70 7.24
C ASN A 265 -0.05 20.13 5.89
N GLY A 266 -0.47 19.46 4.83
CA GLY A 266 -0.30 19.98 3.48
C GLY A 266 -1.24 21.18 3.27
N SER A 267 -0.91 22.07 2.33
CA SER A 267 -1.86 23.09 1.89
C SER A 267 -3.22 22.44 1.61
N PRO A 268 -4.31 22.99 2.13
CA PRO A 268 -5.64 22.56 1.67
C PRO A 268 -5.69 22.72 0.15
N TYR A 269 -6.35 21.78 -0.50
CA TYR A 269 -6.55 21.74 -1.96
C TYR A 269 -7.10 23.08 -2.49
#